data_aa6e07f7a1fce18e9a00ea4d64d6cc95
#
_entry.id   aa6e07f7a1fce18e9a00ea4d64d6cc95
#
_cell.length_a   1.000
_cell.length_b   1.000
_cell.length_c   1.000
_cell.angle_alpha   90.00
_cell.angle_beta   90.00
_cell.angle_gamma   90.00
#
_symmetry.space_group_name_H-M   'P 1'
#
loop_
_entity.id
_entity.type
_entity.pdbx_description
1 polymer ?
#
loop_
_entity_poly.entity_id
_entity_poly.type
_entity_poly.pdbx_seq_one_letter_code
_entity_poly.pdbx_strand_id
1 'polypeptide(L)'
;MSLFENDLYQWRETYFVLFAQSARPQAAAVAAALKRQDAHYEVTEVVADDAGQLESLTLRSPEDSSAMDITFVTGEEVTEQREELLNTLAKSTLGEGDREKLNFLGECDSRFDIYHFEEASFVGGGEDADDPLDPGALLLVMDCLAKLCRGVGVDPQSGSLM
;
A
#
# COMPACT_ATOMS: atom_id res chain seq x y z
N MET A 1 13.74 6.12 9.99
CA MET A 1 12.73 6.96 10.67
C MET A 1 11.40 6.87 9.94
N SER A 2 10.33 6.62 10.67
CA SER A 2 9.00 6.61 10.10
C SER A 2 8.53 8.03 9.74
N LEU A 3 7.73 8.15 8.69
CA LEU A 3 7.10 9.43 8.34
C LEU A 3 6.16 9.94 9.44
N PHE A 4 5.67 9.06 10.32
CA PHE A 4 4.88 9.46 11.50
C PHE A 4 5.67 10.35 12.45
N GLU A 5 6.98 10.23 12.48
CA GLU A 5 7.87 11.03 13.33
C GLU A 5 8.33 12.31 12.65
N ASN A 6 7.95 12.51 11.39
CA ASN A 6 8.38 13.67 10.59
C ASN A 6 7.27 14.70 10.53
N ASP A 7 7.47 15.86 11.19
CA ASP A 7 6.50 16.95 11.24
C ASP A 7 6.20 17.58 9.87
N LEU A 8 7.01 17.30 8.85
CA LEU A 8 6.79 17.78 7.49
C LEU A 8 5.67 17.02 6.78
N TYR A 9 5.27 15.88 7.31
CA TYR A 9 4.26 15.01 6.71
C TYR A 9 3.12 14.75 7.67
N GLN A 10 1.90 14.74 7.11
CA GLN A 10 0.67 14.44 7.86
C GLN A 10 0.05 13.17 7.29
N TRP A 11 -0.22 12.18 8.15
CA TRP A 11 -0.90 10.96 7.74
C TRP A 11 -2.32 11.26 7.24
N ARG A 12 -2.69 10.63 6.13
CA ARG A 12 -4.01 10.76 5.51
C ARG A 12 -4.82 9.48 5.66
N GLU A 13 -4.27 8.38 5.17
CA GLU A 13 -4.97 7.11 5.13
C GLU A 13 -3.99 5.96 5.03
N THR A 14 -4.49 4.75 5.32
CA THR A 14 -3.72 3.51 5.18
C THR A 14 -4.45 2.59 4.23
N TYR A 15 -3.72 2.04 3.29
CA TYR A 15 -4.21 1.02 2.36
C TYR A 15 -3.43 -0.26 2.57
N PHE A 16 -3.98 -1.36 2.05
CA PHE A 16 -3.36 -2.68 2.19
C PHE A 16 -3.24 -3.37 0.84
N VAL A 17 -2.16 -4.16 0.70
CA VAL A 17 -2.03 -5.13 -0.39
C VAL A 17 -1.86 -6.49 0.26
N LEU A 18 -2.85 -7.37 0.09
CA LEU A 18 -2.82 -8.73 0.63
C LEU A 18 -2.21 -9.68 -0.39
N PHE A 19 -1.38 -10.61 0.07
CA PHE A 19 -0.69 -11.56 -0.80
C PHE A 19 -0.27 -12.81 -0.02
N ALA A 20 0.17 -13.83 -0.75
CA ALA A 20 0.74 -15.03 -0.13
C ALA A 20 2.23 -14.81 0.16
N GLN A 21 2.69 -15.21 1.33
CA GLN A 21 4.08 -15.01 1.74
C GLN A 21 5.08 -15.62 0.75
N SER A 22 4.71 -16.70 0.10
CA SER A 22 5.54 -17.33 -0.94
C SER A 22 5.82 -16.42 -2.13
N ALA A 23 5.01 -15.38 -2.33
CA ALA A 23 5.17 -14.40 -3.40
C ALA A 23 5.82 -13.09 -2.92
N ARG A 24 6.31 -13.04 -1.71
CA ARG A 24 6.96 -11.85 -1.14
C ARG A 24 8.14 -11.41 -2.00
N PRO A 25 8.15 -10.15 -2.46
CA PRO A 25 9.19 -9.71 -3.41
C PRO A 25 10.51 -9.34 -2.72
N GLN A 26 11.57 -9.37 -3.51
CA GLN A 26 12.87 -8.87 -3.09
C GLN A 26 12.84 -7.34 -2.96
N ALA A 27 13.49 -6.80 -1.94
CA ALA A 27 13.55 -5.36 -1.71
C ALA A 27 14.11 -4.61 -2.91
N ALA A 28 15.16 -5.12 -3.54
CA ALA A 28 15.76 -4.51 -4.72
C ALA A 28 14.80 -4.47 -5.91
N ALA A 29 14.01 -5.53 -6.08
CA ALA A 29 13.01 -5.60 -7.16
C ALA A 29 11.89 -4.57 -6.97
N VAL A 30 11.44 -4.40 -5.72
CA VAL A 30 10.42 -3.40 -5.39
C VAL A 30 10.93 -1.99 -5.64
N ALA A 31 12.11 -1.67 -5.13
CA ALA A 31 12.71 -0.35 -5.32
C ALA A 31 12.89 -0.02 -6.80
N ALA A 32 13.38 -0.96 -7.60
CA ALA A 32 13.58 -0.77 -9.04
C ALA A 32 12.24 -0.58 -9.76
N ALA A 33 11.22 -1.37 -9.41
CA ALA A 33 9.90 -1.28 -10.03
C ALA A 33 9.21 0.05 -9.74
N LEU A 34 9.31 0.54 -8.50
CA LEU A 34 8.73 1.82 -8.10
C LEU A 34 9.40 2.98 -8.84
N LYS A 35 10.72 2.96 -8.99
CA LYS A 35 11.44 3.98 -9.75
C LYS A 35 11.09 3.97 -11.23
N ARG A 36 10.73 2.82 -11.78
CA ARG A 36 10.28 2.73 -13.18
C ARG A 36 8.89 3.31 -13.40
N GLN A 37 8.05 3.36 -12.35
CA GLN A 37 6.72 3.97 -12.45
C GLN A 37 6.82 5.48 -12.69
N ASP A 38 7.74 6.14 -11.98
CA ASP A 38 7.98 7.57 -12.15
C ASP A 38 9.42 7.87 -11.73
N ALA A 39 10.18 8.51 -12.60
CA ALA A 39 11.57 8.88 -12.35
C ALA A 39 11.73 9.88 -11.18
N HIS A 40 10.67 10.60 -10.83
CA HIS A 40 10.68 11.57 -9.74
C HIS A 40 10.45 10.94 -8.37
N TYR A 41 10.06 9.67 -8.30
CA TYR A 41 9.89 8.97 -7.03
C TYR A 41 11.25 8.76 -6.35
N GLU A 42 11.30 9.13 -5.09
CA GLU A 42 12.47 8.93 -4.24
C GLU A 42 12.20 7.74 -3.30
N VAL A 43 12.93 6.66 -3.49
CA VAL A 43 12.83 5.47 -2.65
C VAL A 43 14.00 5.48 -1.67
N THR A 44 13.68 5.51 -0.37
CA THR A 44 14.69 5.60 0.70
C THR A 44 14.36 4.61 1.83
N GLU A 45 15.27 4.47 2.77
CA GLU A 45 15.10 3.67 3.98
C GLU A 45 14.62 2.24 3.68
N VAL A 46 15.16 1.65 2.63
CA VAL A 46 14.82 0.28 2.24
C VAL A 46 15.44 -0.70 3.24
N VAL A 47 14.57 -1.48 3.89
CA VAL A 47 14.97 -2.52 4.82
C VAL A 47 14.58 -3.87 4.26
N ALA A 48 15.54 -4.78 4.20
CA ALA A 48 15.34 -6.14 3.74
C ALA A 48 15.68 -7.13 4.85
N ASP A 49 15.06 -8.31 4.80
CA ASP A 49 15.42 -9.39 5.72
C ASP A 49 16.69 -10.12 5.25
N ASP A 50 17.09 -11.17 5.97
CA ASP A 50 18.31 -11.94 5.66
C ASP A 50 18.26 -12.59 4.27
N ALA A 51 17.05 -12.85 3.76
CA ALA A 51 16.86 -13.41 2.41
C ALA A 51 16.77 -12.33 1.32
N GLY A 52 16.87 -11.05 1.69
CA GLY A 52 16.77 -9.93 0.75
C GLY A 52 15.35 -9.52 0.42
N GLN A 53 14.35 -10.10 1.08
CA GLN A 53 12.94 -9.75 0.87
C GLN A 53 12.57 -8.47 1.59
N LEU A 54 11.66 -7.70 1.00
CA LEU A 54 11.29 -6.39 1.54
C LEU A 54 10.60 -6.48 2.91
N GLU A 55 11.12 -5.73 3.89
CA GLU A 55 10.46 -5.52 5.18
C GLU A 55 9.78 -4.15 5.23
N SER A 56 10.47 -3.11 4.79
CA SER A 56 9.90 -1.76 4.73
C SER A 56 10.68 -0.87 3.79
N LEU A 57 10.01 0.19 3.31
CA LEU A 57 10.66 1.27 2.57
C LEU A 57 9.83 2.54 2.69
N THR A 58 10.46 3.67 2.38
CA THR A 58 9.79 4.96 2.27
C THR A 58 9.89 5.45 0.83
N LEU A 59 8.76 5.86 0.26
CA LEU A 59 8.68 6.48 -1.06
C LEU A 59 8.21 7.90 -0.90
N ARG A 60 8.90 8.84 -1.55
CA ARG A 60 8.49 10.25 -1.62
C ARG A 60 8.19 10.63 -3.05
N SER A 61 7.10 11.34 -3.25
CA SER A 61 6.72 11.92 -4.53
C SER A 61 6.55 13.44 -4.34
N PRO A 62 7.66 14.19 -4.46
CA PRO A 62 7.61 15.65 -4.23
C PRO A 62 6.65 16.39 -5.15
N GLU A 63 6.50 15.94 -6.39
CA GLU A 63 5.60 16.56 -7.37
C GLU A 63 4.13 16.47 -6.95
N ASP A 64 3.77 15.40 -6.23
CA ASP A 64 2.40 15.16 -5.75
C ASP A 64 2.21 15.61 -4.30
N SER A 65 3.24 16.18 -3.68
CA SER A 65 3.27 16.52 -2.25
C SER A 65 2.87 15.34 -1.37
N SER A 66 3.32 14.15 -1.75
CA SER A 66 2.90 12.86 -1.19
C SER A 66 4.11 12.04 -0.78
N ALA A 67 3.92 11.22 0.24
CA ALA A 67 4.90 10.23 0.67
C ALA A 67 4.20 9.01 1.23
N MET A 68 4.88 7.88 1.22
CA MET A 68 4.31 6.60 1.67
C MET A 68 5.36 5.81 2.44
N ASP A 69 4.94 5.25 3.58
CA ASP A 69 5.69 4.20 4.27
C ASP A 69 5.03 2.87 3.91
N ILE A 70 5.82 1.92 3.43
CA ILE A 70 5.36 0.59 3.06
C ILE A 70 6.01 -0.40 4.02
N THR A 71 5.19 -1.19 4.73
CA THR A 71 5.66 -2.13 5.75
C THR A 71 5.06 -3.51 5.52
N PHE A 72 5.92 -4.53 5.59
CA PHE A 72 5.49 -5.94 5.53
C PHE A 72 4.93 -6.38 6.88
N VAL A 73 3.77 -7.02 6.85
CA VAL A 73 3.11 -7.57 8.04
C VAL A 73 2.63 -8.98 7.73
N THR A 74 2.78 -9.89 8.69
CA THR A 74 2.28 -11.27 8.60
C THR A 74 1.85 -11.74 9.99
N GLY A 75 1.07 -12.83 10.06
CA GLY A 75 0.61 -13.43 11.29
C GLY A 75 -0.90 -13.38 11.48
N GLU A 76 -1.36 -13.55 12.72
CA GLU A 76 -2.78 -13.61 13.06
C GLU A 76 -3.56 -12.36 12.67
N GLU A 77 -2.96 -11.20 12.80
CA GLU A 77 -3.57 -9.93 12.44
C GLU A 77 -4.02 -9.91 10.97
N VAL A 78 -3.18 -10.42 10.09
CA VAL A 78 -3.48 -10.50 8.66
C VAL A 78 -4.58 -11.53 8.41
N THR A 79 -4.50 -12.68 9.06
CA THR A 79 -5.48 -13.75 8.95
C THR A 79 -6.87 -13.28 9.40
N GLU A 80 -6.94 -12.58 10.53
CA GLU A 80 -8.20 -12.02 11.04
C GLU A 80 -8.79 -10.98 10.06
N GLN A 81 -7.97 -10.11 9.53
CA GLN A 81 -8.40 -9.12 8.54
C GLN A 81 -8.94 -9.80 7.28
N ARG A 82 -8.23 -10.83 6.81
CA ARG A 82 -8.67 -11.61 5.65
C ARG A 82 -10.06 -12.21 5.88
N GLU A 83 -10.28 -12.82 7.05
CA GLU A 83 -11.57 -13.42 7.39
C GLU A 83 -12.68 -12.37 7.44
N GLU A 84 -12.43 -11.22 8.02
CA GLU A 84 -13.40 -10.12 8.04
C GLU A 84 -13.75 -9.65 6.65
N LEU A 85 -12.76 -9.51 5.76
CA LEU A 85 -12.97 -9.12 4.38
C LEU A 85 -13.79 -10.16 3.61
N LEU A 86 -13.46 -11.43 3.79
CA LEU A 86 -14.20 -12.53 3.16
C LEU A 86 -15.67 -12.53 3.61
N ASN A 87 -15.92 -12.34 4.90
CA ASN A 87 -17.28 -12.28 5.43
C ASN A 87 -18.06 -11.08 4.89
N THR A 88 -17.42 -9.92 4.81
CA THR A 88 -18.04 -8.71 4.29
C THR A 88 -18.39 -8.85 2.82
N LEU A 89 -17.45 -9.36 2.01
CA LEU A 89 -17.63 -9.51 0.58
C LEU A 89 -18.62 -10.62 0.23
N ALA A 90 -18.70 -11.68 1.05
CA ALA A 90 -19.65 -12.76 0.83
C ALA A 90 -21.12 -12.31 0.95
N LYS A 91 -21.36 -11.22 1.65
CA LYS A 91 -22.70 -10.63 1.81
C LYS A 91 -23.10 -9.74 0.64
N SER A 92 -22.16 -9.41 -0.24
CA SER A 92 -22.38 -8.55 -1.40
C SER A 92 -22.75 -9.39 -2.61
N THR A 93 -23.47 -8.77 -3.58
CA THR A 93 -23.71 -9.40 -4.88
C THR A 93 -22.41 -9.40 -5.67
N LEU A 94 -21.88 -10.59 -5.94
CA LEU A 94 -20.60 -10.76 -6.60
C LEU A 94 -20.76 -11.28 -8.02
N GLY A 95 -19.97 -10.71 -8.95
CA GLY A 95 -19.79 -11.25 -10.29
C GLY A 95 -18.76 -12.39 -10.31
N GLU A 96 -18.54 -13.00 -11.48
CA GLU A 96 -17.60 -14.10 -11.64
C GLU A 96 -16.16 -13.70 -11.31
N GLY A 97 -15.74 -12.51 -11.75
CA GLY A 97 -14.39 -12.00 -11.45
C GLY A 97 -14.15 -11.78 -9.96
N ASP A 98 -15.21 -11.42 -9.24
CA ASP A 98 -15.13 -11.19 -7.80
C ASP A 98 -14.93 -12.49 -7.03
N ARG A 99 -15.50 -13.59 -7.51
CA ARG A 99 -15.34 -14.92 -6.90
C ARG A 99 -13.89 -15.38 -6.99
N GLU A 100 -13.23 -15.12 -8.11
CA GLU A 100 -11.79 -15.44 -8.27
C GLU A 100 -10.95 -14.65 -7.28
N LYS A 101 -11.26 -13.37 -7.09
CA LYS A 101 -10.58 -12.52 -6.10
C LYS A 101 -10.80 -13.03 -4.68
N LEU A 102 -12.02 -13.48 -4.36
CA LEU A 102 -12.32 -14.06 -3.04
C LEU A 102 -11.54 -15.34 -2.78
N ASN A 103 -11.47 -16.23 -3.78
CA ASN A 103 -10.70 -17.46 -3.67
C ASN A 103 -9.22 -17.15 -3.45
N PHE A 104 -8.70 -16.20 -4.19
CA PHE A 104 -7.32 -15.75 -4.06
C PHE A 104 -7.06 -15.13 -2.69
N LEU A 105 -7.99 -14.29 -2.22
CA LEU A 105 -7.90 -13.64 -0.91
C LEU A 105 -7.81 -14.67 0.22
N GLY A 106 -8.49 -15.79 0.10
CA GLY A 106 -8.43 -16.89 1.06
C GLY A 106 -7.05 -17.54 1.20
N GLU A 107 -6.18 -17.36 0.22
CA GLU A 107 -4.81 -17.87 0.23
C GLU A 107 -3.79 -16.84 0.75
N CYS A 108 -4.22 -15.60 0.97
CA CYS A 108 -3.33 -14.54 1.44
C CYS A 108 -3.08 -14.67 2.95
N ASP A 109 -1.83 -14.69 3.34
CA ASP A 109 -1.40 -14.76 4.74
C ASP A 109 -0.48 -13.60 5.14
N SER A 110 -0.24 -12.69 4.23
CA SER A 110 0.65 -11.55 4.42
C SER A 110 0.05 -10.29 3.78
N ARG A 111 0.55 -9.14 4.19
CA ARG A 111 0.14 -7.88 3.59
C ARG A 111 1.26 -6.86 3.63
N PHE A 112 1.18 -5.88 2.74
CA PHE A 112 1.90 -4.63 2.87
C PHE A 112 0.94 -3.57 3.38
N ASP A 113 1.30 -2.90 4.46
CA ASP A 113 0.61 -1.70 4.94
C ASP A 113 1.23 -0.51 4.20
N ILE A 114 0.39 0.30 3.56
CA ILE A 114 0.82 1.49 2.84
C ILE A 114 0.24 2.69 3.57
N TYR A 115 1.08 3.38 4.34
CA TYR A 115 0.70 4.59 5.06
C TYR A 115 0.92 5.78 4.14
N HIS A 116 -0.16 6.44 3.76
CA HIS A 116 -0.13 7.56 2.83
C HIS A 116 -0.11 8.88 3.59
N PHE A 117 0.90 9.70 3.30
CA PHE A 117 1.12 11.00 3.94
C PHE A 117 1.05 12.13 2.93
N GLU A 118 0.59 13.27 3.38
CA GLU A 118 0.57 14.52 2.65
C GLU A 118 1.64 15.44 3.24
N GLU A 119 2.33 16.19 2.38
CA GLU A 119 3.31 17.17 2.83
C GLU A 119 2.61 18.33 3.55
N ALA A 120 3.02 18.59 4.81
CA ALA A 120 2.37 19.57 5.67
C ALA A 120 2.42 21.02 5.13
N SER A 121 3.46 21.36 4.37
CA SER A 121 3.59 22.66 3.74
C SER A 121 2.49 22.91 2.69
N PHE A 122 1.95 21.86 2.09
CA PHE A 122 0.84 21.92 1.16
C PHE A 122 -0.48 22.26 1.90
N VAL A 123 -0.68 21.70 3.09
CA VAL A 123 -1.90 21.87 3.90
C VAL A 123 -2.03 23.28 4.43
N GLY A 124 -0.90 23.94 4.76
CA GLY A 124 -0.89 25.26 5.39
C GLY A 124 -1.01 26.44 4.43
N GLY A 125 -1.10 26.22 3.14
CA GLY A 125 -0.79 27.22 2.13
C GLY A 125 -1.95 27.98 1.48
N GLY A 126 -3.17 28.06 2.01
CA GLY A 126 -4.15 28.99 1.49
C GLY A 126 -5.44 28.43 0.93
N GLU A 127 -5.96 29.07 -0.11
CA GLU A 127 -7.32 28.89 -0.62
C GLU A 127 -7.63 27.46 -1.11
N ASP A 128 -6.60 26.69 -1.42
CA ASP A 128 -6.72 25.32 -1.94
C ASP A 128 -6.59 24.25 -0.85
N ALA A 129 -6.65 24.63 0.44
CA ALA A 129 -6.52 23.69 1.56
C ALA A 129 -7.63 22.64 1.60
N ASP A 130 -8.73 22.88 0.92
CA ASP A 130 -9.86 21.96 0.84
C ASP A 130 -9.76 21.00 -0.36
N ASP A 131 -8.78 21.20 -1.24
CA ASP A 131 -8.60 20.29 -2.38
C ASP A 131 -8.12 18.93 -1.90
N PRO A 132 -8.77 17.85 -2.33
CA PRO A 132 -8.33 16.51 -1.95
C PRO A 132 -6.94 16.21 -2.54
N LEU A 133 -6.12 15.53 -1.76
CA LEU A 133 -4.83 15.05 -2.23
C LEU A 133 -5.05 14.13 -3.43
N ASP A 134 -4.29 14.34 -4.51
CA ASP A 134 -4.35 13.48 -5.68
C ASP A 134 -3.85 12.07 -5.31
N PRO A 135 -4.72 11.04 -5.39
CA PRO A 135 -4.32 9.68 -5.04
C PRO A 135 -3.54 8.96 -6.14
N GLY A 136 -3.21 9.65 -7.22
CA GLY A 136 -2.56 9.04 -8.39
C GLY A 136 -1.29 8.26 -8.05
N ALA A 137 -0.41 8.87 -7.26
CA ALA A 137 0.83 8.21 -6.84
C ALA A 137 0.55 6.96 -5.99
N LEU A 138 -0.38 7.06 -5.06
CA LEU A 138 -0.79 5.94 -4.20
C LEU A 138 -1.32 4.78 -5.04
N LEU A 139 -2.21 5.06 -5.99
CA LEU A 139 -2.79 4.03 -6.84
C LEU A 139 -1.76 3.34 -7.72
N LEU A 140 -0.80 4.10 -8.25
CA LEU A 140 0.31 3.53 -9.04
C LEU A 140 1.18 2.61 -8.18
N VAL A 141 1.49 3.03 -6.96
CA VAL A 141 2.29 2.23 -6.02
C VAL A 141 1.55 0.95 -5.65
N MET A 142 0.27 1.02 -5.34
CA MET A 142 -0.54 -0.15 -5.00
C MET A 142 -0.60 -1.14 -6.17
N ASP A 143 -0.83 -0.65 -7.38
CA ASP A 143 -0.85 -1.49 -8.58
C ASP A 143 0.50 -2.18 -8.81
N CYS A 144 1.58 -1.44 -8.65
CA CYS A 144 2.93 -1.96 -8.80
C CYS A 144 3.21 -3.08 -7.78
N LEU A 145 2.90 -2.85 -6.51
CA LEU A 145 3.09 -3.85 -5.46
C LEU A 145 2.23 -5.09 -5.70
N ALA A 146 0.96 -4.88 -6.05
CA ALA A 146 0.03 -5.99 -6.31
C ALA A 146 0.54 -6.88 -7.44
N LYS A 147 1.09 -6.30 -8.49
CA LYS A 147 1.67 -7.06 -9.60
C LYS A 147 2.92 -7.83 -9.20
N LEU A 148 3.79 -7.21 -8.39
CA LEU A 148 5.04 -7.83 -7.95
C LEU A 148 4.82 -9.02 -7.03
N CYS A 149 3.88 -8.92 -6.11
CA CYS A 149 3.60 -9.96 -5.12
C CYS A 149 2.37 -10.80 -5.48
N ARG A 150 1.77 -10.57 -6.65
CA ARG A 150 0.53 -11.22 -7.10
C ARG A 150 -0.57 -11.08 -6.06
N GLY A 151 -0.69 -9.85 -5.53
CA GLY A 151 -1.59 -9.53 -4.43
C GLY A 151 -2.84 -8.82 -4.88
N VAL A 152 -3.65 -8.45 -3.89
CA VAL A 152 -4.88 -7.70 -4.07
C VAL A 152 -4.84 -6.45 -3.21
N GLY A 153 -5.06 -5.29 -3.83
CA GLY A 153 -5.19 -4.03 -3.10
C GLY A 153 -6.53 -3.94 -2.39
N VAL A 154 -6.54 -3.37 -1.19
CA VAL A 154 -7.74 -3.22 -0.37
C VAL A 154 -7.83 -1.80 0.15
N ASP A 155 -9.00 -1.18 -0.03
CA ASP A 155 -9.35 0.06 0.63
C ASP A 155 -10.05 -0.28 1.95
N PRO A 156 -9.42 -0.04 3.11
CA PRO A 156 -9.99 -0.43 4.39
C PRO A 156 -11.22 0.38 4.79
N GLN A 157 -11.41 1.56 4.23
CA GLN A 157 -12.56 2.41 4.55
C GLN A 157 -13.84 1.86 3.92
N SER A 158 -13.77 1.43 2.67
CA SER A 158 -14.92 0.89 1.95
C SER A 158 -15.00 -0.63 1.97
N GLY A 159 -13.89 -1.30 2.31
CA GLY A 159 -13.76 -2.75 2.20
C GLY A 159 -13.68 -3.22 0.74
N SER A 160 -13.46 -2.31 -0.20
CA SER A 160 -13.39 -2.62 -1.62
C SER A 160 -12.07 -3.24 -2.02
N LEU A 161 -12.13 -4.19 -2.93
CA LEU A 161 -10.92 -4.71 -3.60
C LEU A 161 -10.58 -3.84 -4.80
N MET A 162 -9.29 -3.66 -5.00
CA MET A 162 -8.76 -2.79 -6.06
C MET A 162 -7.95 -3.55 -7.07
#